data_11e3a7e3f9ab5583cf2f8cad2091b9e3
#
_entry.id   11e3a7e3f9ab5583cf2f8cad2091b9e3
#
_cell.length_a   1.000
_cell.length_b   1.000
_cell.length_c   1.000
_cell.angle_alpha   90.00
_cell.angle_beta   90.00
_cell.angle_gamma   90.00
#
_symmetry.space_group_name_H-M   'P 1'
#
loop_
_entity.id
_entity.type
_entity.pdbx_description
1 polymer ?
#
loop_
_entity_poly.entity_id
_entity_poly.type
_entity_poly.pdbx_seq_one_letter_code
_entity_poly.pdbx_strand_id
1 'polypeptide(L)'
;MFARLPGVVDEPWISPGCTAVYLLKRHPERFRVWTGRFAEVPHHLRRTAPGGRASCILECVEWIQAIILGFVQGLTEFLPISSSAHLNIVGQILPEKADPGAAFTAITQLGTETAVLIFFWRDIVRIVKAWFGALAGRVPRNDPDARMGWLIIIGSLPIGVLGLLLEDYIDTQFRSLWIVATMLIVFAVFLGLADRFGREQRELKDLTFRHGLLYGCAQALALIPGVSRSGGTITAGLFMGYTREAAARYSFLLAMPAVFMSGLYKTFKVVTGEEATGYYGIPSTIVATLVAFVVGYLMIGWFLKYVSSKSYGIFIWYRIALGILIFVGLGTGVLNATSSAF
;
A
#
# COMPACT_ATOMS: atom_id res chain seq x y z
N MET A 1 20.62 5.23 -43.99
CA MET A 1 20.19 5.70 -45.31
C MET A 1 18.75 6.14 -45.20
N PHE A 2 18.54 7.42 -44.84
CA PHE A 2 17.18 7.97 -44.64
C PHE A 2 16.74 8.63 -45.95
N ALA A 3 15.67 8.10 -46.55
CA ALA A 3 15.05 8.67 -47.71
C ALA A 3 14.39 9.99 -47.35
N ARG A 4 14.77 11.11 -47.98
CA ARG A 4 14.12 12.42 -47.87
C ARG A 4 12.71 12.32 -48.42
N LEU A 5 11.71 12.64 -47.63
CA LEU A 5 10.33 12.81 -48.07
C LEU A 5 10.19 14.24 -48.70
N PRO A 6 9.63 14.35 -49.91
CA PRO A 6 9.46 15.68 -50.57
C PRO A 6 8.32 16.46 -49.84
N GLY A 7 8.59 17.68 -49.45
CA GLY A 7 7.59 18.62 -48.94
C GLY A 7 7.77 19.11 -47.52
N VAL A 8 8.89 18.82 -46.84
CA VAL A 8 9.21 19.44 -45.53
C VAL A 8 10.11 20.64 -45.79
N VAL A 9 9.60 21.83 -45.52
CA VAL A 9 10.36 23.07 -45.56
C VAL A 9 11.37 23.06 -44.42
N ASP A 10 12.64 23.31 -44.71
CA ASP A 10 13.73 23.46 -43.76
C ASP A 10 13.49 24.71 -42.91
N GLU A 11 12.72 24.63 -41.84
CA GLU A 11 12.66 25.66 -40.81
C GLU A 11 13.72 25.36 -39.74
N PRO A 12 14.68 26.25 -39.49
CA PRO A 12 15.86 25.97 -38.62
C PRO A 12 15.57 25.93 -37.13
N TRP A 13 14.30 25.97 -36.71
CA TRP A 13 13.90 26.09 -35.30
C TRP A 13 13.13 24.89 -34.77
N ILE A 14 12.88 23.85 -35.58
CA ILE A 14 12.11 22.67 -35.16
C ILE A 14 13.08 21.53 -34.88
N SER A 15 13.23 21.16 -33.60
CA SER A 15 13.99 19.97 -33.20
C SER A 15 13.25 18.69 -33.67
N PRO A 16 13.94 17.58 -33.93
CA PRO A 16 13.35 16.32 -34.43
C PRO A 16 12.16 15.78 -33.61
N GLY A 17 12.06 16.09 -32.33
CA GLY A 17 10.93 15.73 -31.47
C GLY A 17 9.66 16.53 -31.74
N CYS A 18 9.76 17.81 -32.16
CA CYS A 18 8.60 18.64 -32.51
C CYS A 18 7.99 18.25 -33.86
N THR A 19 8.78 17.69 -34.77
CA THR A 19 8.29 17.22 -36.07
C THR A 19 7.29 16.06 -35.91
N ALA A 20 7.52 15.15 -34.96
CA ALA A 20 6.61 14.04 -34.69
C ALA A 20 5.23 14.52 -34.16
N VAL A 21 5.21 15.50 -33.27
CA VAL A 21 3.97 16.06 -32.69
C VAL A 21 3.21 16.91 -33.73
N TYR A 22 3.90 17.60 -34.60
CA TYR A 22 3.30 18.39 -35.70
C TYR A 22 2.63 17.48 -36.75
N LEU A 23 3.26 16.36 -37.12
CA LEU A 23 2.72 15.36 -38.04
C LEU A 23 1.52 14.61 -37.44
N LEU A 24 1.51 14.35 -36.14
CA LEU A 24 0.37 13.77 -35.41
C LEU A 24 -0.90 14.62 -35.48
N LYS A 25 -0.76 15.96 -35.39
CA LYS A 25 -1.90 16.87 -35.46
C LYS A 25 -2.50 17.05 -36.87
N ARG A 26 -1.68 16.88 -37.92
CA ARG A 26 -2.08 17.18 -39.29
C ARG A 26 -2.53 15.98 -40.14
N HIS A 27 -2.08 14.76 -39.80
CA HIS A 27 -2.37 13.54 -40.57
C HIS A 27 -2.62 12.32 -39.65
N PRO A 28 -3.71 12.27 -38.90
CA PRO A 28 -4.00 11.19 -37.95
C PRO A 28 -4.14 9.80 -38.63
N GLU A 29 -4.56 9.77 -39.90
CA GLU A 29 -4.80 8.53 -40.65
C GLU A 29 -3.50 7.76 -40.98
N ARG A 30 -2.39 8.49 -41.24
CA ARG A 30 -1.12 7.84 -41.58
C ARG A 30 -0.38 7.27 -40.37
N PHE A 31 -0.79 7.67 -39.15
CA PHE A 31 -0.16 7.21 -37.93
C PHE A 31 -0.70 5.86 -37.42
N ARG A 32 -1.95 5.48 -37.75
CA ARG A 32 -2.51 4.18 -37.43
C ARG A 32 -1.73 3.00 -38.00
N VAL A 33 -1.10 3.15 -39.13
CA VAL A 33 -0.27 2.11 -39.77
C VAL A 33 1.09 1.97 -39.10
N TRP A 34 1.55 3.07 -38.44
CA TRP A 34 2.88 3.12 -37.83
C TRP A 34 2.88 2.65 -36.36
N THR A 35 1.81 2.92 -35.63
CA THR A 35 1.64 2.49 -34.21
C THR A 35 1.49 0.97 -34.05
N GLY A 36 1.03 0.25 -35.10
CA GLY A 36 0.96 -1.22 -35.08
C GLY A 36 2.32 -1.92 -35.00
N ARG A 37 3.44 -1.22 -35.31
CA ARG A 37 4.80 -1.77 -35.22
C ARG A 37 5.58 -1.32 -33.99
N PHE A 38 5.11 -0.34 -33.24
CA PHE A 38 5.78 0.19 -32.03
C PHE A 38 5.23 -0.37 -30.73
N ALA A 39 4.17 -1.18 -30.78
CA ALA A 39 3.60 -1.83 -29.58
C ALA A 39 4.54 -2.85 -28.92
N GLU A 40 5.64 -3.23 -29.58
CA GLU A 40 6.61 -4.22 -29.08
C GLU A 40 7.97 -3.64 -28.66
N VAL A 41 8.11 -2.31 -28.54
CA VAL A 41 9.38 -1.74 -28.05
C VAL A 41 9.44 -1.86 -26.53
N PRO A 42 10.38 -2.66 -25.98
CA PRO A 42 10.53 -2.83 -24.53
C PRO A 42 10.71 -1.50 -23.81
N HIS A 43 10.07 -1.34 -22.66
CA HIS A 43 10.03 -0.09 -21.86
C HIS A 43 11.41 0.50 -21.55
N HIS A 44 12.45 -0.33 -21.42
CA HIS A 44 13.83 0.12 -21.17
C HIS A 44 14.45 0.89 -22.34
N LEU A 45 13.98 0.70 -23.59
CA LEU A 45 14.46 1.44 -24.76
C LEU A 45 13.78 2.80 -24.96
N ARG A 46 12.64 3.06 -24.30
CA ARG A 46 11.99 4.38 -24.32
C ARG A 46 12.76 5.45 -23.52
N ARG A 47 13.58 5.05 -22.56
CA ARG A 47 14.39 5.96 -21.74
C ARG A 47 15.65 6.49 -22.43
N THR A 48 16.06 5.90 -23.55
CA THR A 48 17.33 6.25 -24.22
C THR A 48 17.20 7.16 -25.45
N ALA A 49 16.00 7.64 -25.77
CA ALA A 49 15.83 8.62 -26.86
C ALA A 49 16.27 10.03 -26.39
N PRO A 50 17.26 10.67 -27.03
CA PRO A 50 17.72 12.01 -26.65
C PRO A 50 16.73 13.06 -27.16
N GLY A 51 15.75 13.40 -26.33
CA GLY A 51 14.77 14.45 -26.63
C GLY A 51 14.42 15.25 -25.38
N GLY A 52 15.26 16.20 -25.00
CA GLY A 52 15.35 16.83 -23.69
C GLY A 52 14.09 17.43 -23.05
N ARG A 53 13.00 17.76 -23.78
CA ARG A 53 11.77 18.32 -23.17
C ARG A 53 10.71 17.27 -22.88
N ALA A 54 10.53 16.28 -23.73
CA ALA A 54 9.54 15.22 -23.50
C ALA A 54 9.96 14.29 -22.35
N SER A 55 11.25 14.01 -22.23
CA SER A 55 11.81 13.22 -21.11
C SER A 55 11.62 13.96 -19.77
N CYS A 56 11.89 15.26 -19.72
CA CYS A 56 11.73 16.08 -18.51
C CYS A 56 10.26 16.17 -18.07
N ILE A 57 9.31 16.25 -18.99
CA ILE A 57 7.87 16.28 -18.65
C ILE A 57 7.43 14.94 -18.09
N LEU A 58 7.85 13.81 -18.68
CA LEU A 58 7.53 12.46 -18.19
C LEU A 58 8.11 12.21 -16.79
N GLU A 59 9.34 12.63 -16.55
CA GLU A 59 9.95 12.56 -15.23
C GLU A 59 9.17 13.41 -14.19
N CYS A 60 8.80 14.64 -14.52
CA CYS A 60 7.98 15.46 -13.62
C CYS A 60 6.64 14.82 -13.29
N VAL A 61 5.98 14.17 -14.26
CA VAL A 61 4.71 13.48 -14.07
C VAL A 61 4.90 12.28 -13.12
N GLU A 62 5.96 11.48 -13.31
CA GLU A 62 6.29 10.35 -12.44
C GLU A 62 6.46 10.80 -10.98
N TRP A 63 7.21 11.89 -10.73
CA TRP A 63 7.42 12.43 -9.38
C TRP A 63 6.12 12.88 -8.71
N ILE A 64 5.27 13.60 -9.44
CA ILE A 64 3.97 14.06 -8.93
C ILE A 64 3.09 12.86 -8.57
N GLN A 65 3.03 11.84 -9.43
CA GLN A 65 2.26 10.63 -9.18
C GLN A 65 2.79 9.86 -7.96
N ALA A 66 4.11 9.73 -7.83
CA ALA A 66 4.74 9.09 -6.68
C ALA A 66 4.42 9.83 -5.36
N ILE A 67 4.43 11.17 -5.36
CA ILE A 67 4.01 11.98 -4.21
C ILE A 67 2.55 11.74 -3.87
N ILE A 68 1.65 11.73 -4.87
CA ILE A 68 0.22 11.44 -4.66
C ILE A 68 0.03 10.06 -4.04
N LEU A 69 0.70 9.04 -4.58
CA LEU A 69 0.60 7.67 -4.06
C LEU A 69 1.20 7.55 -2.65
N GLY A 70 2.32 8.21 -2.37
CA GLY A 70 2.89 8.29 -1.03
C GLY A 70 1.95 8.96 -0.02
N PHE A 71 1.27 10.05 -0.44
CA PHE A 71 0.25 10.71 0.37
C PHE A 71 -0.95 9.78 0.65
N VAL A 72 -1.46 9.11 -0.38
CA VAL A 72 -2.56 8.14 -0.26
C VAL A 72 -2.16 6.99 0.67
N GLN A 73 -0.94 6.45 0.51
CA GLN A 73 -0.41 5.40 1.38
C GLN A 73 -0.39 5.85 2.84
N GLY A 74 0.24 7.00 3.14
CA GLY A 74 0.33 7.52 4.51
C GLY A 74 -1.04 7.82 5.13
N LEU A 75 -1.98 8.37 4.34
CA LEU A 75 -3.33 8.69 4.78
C LEU A 75 -4.14 7.43 5.12
N THR A 76 -4.01 6.36 4.35
CA THR A 76 -4.94 5.22 4.38
C THR A 76 -4.42 4.00 5.13
N GLU A 77 -3.11 3.91 5.42
CA GLU A 77 -2.49 2.72 6.01
C GLU A 77 -3.02 2.39 7.41
N PHE A 78 -3.20 3.41 8.25
CA PHE A 78 -3.64 3.24 9.64
C PHE A 78 -5.14 3.21 9.79
N LEU A 79 -5.84 3.79 8.84
CA LEU A 79 -7.30 3.78 8.82
C LEU A 79 -7.82 2.40 8.41
N PRO A 80 -8.92 1.93 8.99
CA PRO A 80 -9.48 0.62 8.62
C PRO A 80 -10.23 0.67 7.28
N ILE A 81 -9.56 1.21 6.19
CA ILE A 81 -10.18 1.44 4.87
C ILE A 81 -9.42 0.80 3.70
N SER A 82 -8.30 0.11 3.95
CA SER A 82 -7.46 -0.58 2.97
C SER A 82 -6.63 0.33 2.07
N SER A 83 -5.37 0.58 2.44
CA SER A 83 -4.40 1.33 1.64
C SER A 83 -4.16 0.71 0.25
N SER A 84 -4.07 -0.63 0.18
CA SER A 84 -3.89 -1.35 -1.09
C SER A 84 -5.03 -1.12 -2.09
N ALA A 85 -6.27 -1.05 -1.60
CA ALA A 85 -7.43 -0.71 -2.45
C ALA A 85 -7.29 0.70 -3.03
N HIS A 86 -6.89 1.67 -2.20
CA HIS A 86 -6.74 3.07 -2.62
C HIS A 86 -5.59 3.25 -3.60
N LEU A 87 -4.44 2.61 -3.36
CA LEU A 87 -3.31 2.68 -4.27
C LEU A 87 -3.65 2.10 -5.64
N ASN A 88 -4.37 0.96 -5.67
CA ASN A 88 -4.80 0.35 -6.94
C ASN A 88 -5.77 1.26 -7.70
N ILE A 89 -6.79 1.81 -7.03
CA ILE A 89 -7.77 2.70 -7.67
C ILE A 89 -7.10 3.97 -8.17
N VAL A 90 -6.30 4.64 -7.33
CA VAL A 90 -5.61 5.87 -7.68
C VAL A 90 -4.62 5.62 -8.83
N GLY A 91 -3.89 4.50 -8.81
CA GLY A 91 -3.01 4.10 -9.90
C GLY A 91 -3.74 3.96 -11.24
N GLN A 92 -4.97 3.39 -11.25
CA GLN A 92 -5.78 3.29 -12.48
C GLN A 92 -6.37 4.62 -12.96
N ILE A 93 -6.54 5.61 -12.07
CA ILE A 93 -7.03 6.95 -12.42
C ILE A 93 -5.90 7.84 -12.94
N LEU A 94 -4.67 7.62 -12.49
CA LEU A 94 -3.50 8.36 -12.92
C LEU A 94 -3.20 8.13 -14.42
N PRO A 95 -2.50 9.06 -15.09
CA PRO A 95 -2.31 9.03 -16.56
C PRO A 95 -1.79 7.70 -17.12
N GLU A 96 -0.92 7.01 -16.42
CA GLU A 96 -0.37 5.71 -16.87
C GLU A 96 -1.31 4.53 -16.63
N LYS A 97 -2.42 4.75 -15.89
CA LYS A 97 -3.47 3.74 -15.62
C LYS A 97 -2.95 2.39 -15.15
N ALA A 98 -1.93 2.40 -14.31
CA ALA A 98 -1.26 1.21 -13.83
C ALA A 98 -1.38 1.05 -12.32
N ASP A 99 -1.49 -0.19 -11.85
CA ASP A 99 -1.24 -0.53 -10.45
C ASP A 99 0.23 -0.23 -10.13
N PRO A 100 0.54 0.50 -9.04
CA PRO A 100 1.93 0.78 -8.67
C PRO A 100 2.79 -0.46 -8.43
N GLY A 101 2.18 -1.63 -8.27
CA GLY A 101 2.87 -2.90 -8.08
C GLY A 101 3.12 -3.26 -6.61
N ALA A 102 3.45 -4.54 -6.39
CA ALA A 102 3.68 -5.07 -5.04
C ALA A 102 4.94 -4.48 -4.41
N ALA A 103 6.03 -4.36 -5.18
CA ALA A 103 7.30 -3.81 -4.70
C ALA A 103 7.17 -2.34 -4.26
N PHE A 104 6.60 -1.47 -5.11
CA PHE A 104 6.34 -0.08 -4.75
C PHE A 104 5.49 0.04 -3.47
N THR A 105 4.40 -0.73 -3.39
CA THR A 105 3.50 -0.75 -2.24
C THR A 105 4.24 -1.18 -0.97
N ALA A 106 5.00 -2.26 -1.00
CA ALA A 106 5.73 -2.77 0.15
C ALA A 106 6.85 -1.83 0.62
N ILE A 107 7.56 -1.17 -0.33
CA ILE A 107 8.61 -0.21 0.00
C ILE A 107 8.01 1.07 0.61
N THR A 108 6.90 1.58 0.07
CA THR A 108 6.24 2.76 0.65
C THR A 108 5.65 2.48 2.03
N GLN A 109 5.26 1.23 2.34
CA GLN A 109 4.87 0.81 3.68
C GLN A 109 6.02 0.91 4.69
N LEU A 110 7.29 0.78 4.30
CA LEU A 110 8.41 1.04 5.20
C LEU A 110 8.39 2.47 5.76
N GLY A 111 7.91 3.44 4.99
CA GLY A 111 7.71 4.81 5.45
C GLY A 111 6.67 4.87 6.57
N THR A 112 5.50 4.30 6.35
CA THR A 112 4.43 4.29 7.36
C THR A 112 4.81 3.48 8.60
N GLU A 113 5.51 2.36 8.47
CA GLU A 113 5.98 1.59 9.63
C GLU A 113 7.11 2.30 10.39
N THR A 114 7.95 3.08 9.70
CA THR A 114 8.91 3.96 10.37
C THR A 114 8.19 5.04 11.18
N ALA A 115 7.03 5.52 10.71
CA ALA A 115 6.18 6.42 11.48
C ALA A 115 5.65 5.76 12.76
N VAL A 116 5.22 4.49 12.71
CA VAL A 116 4.83 3.71 13.90
C VAL A 116 6.00 3.57 14.86
N LEU A 117 7.18 3.21 14.35
CA LEU A 117 8.41 3.05 15.14
C LEU A 117 8.74 4.33 15.91
N ILE A 118 8.66 5.49 15.26
CA ILE A 118 8.97 6.78 15.88
C ILE A 118 7.85 7.21 16.84
N PHE A 119 6.58 7.03 16.45
CA PHE A 119 5.44 7.41 17.29
C PHE A 119 5.40 6.62 18.61
N PHE A 120 5.62 5.31 18.53
CA PHE A 120 5.61 4.40 19.69
C PHE A 120 7.02 4.10 20.24
N TRP A 121 8.02 4.91 19.90
CA TRP A 121 9.43 4.65 20.25
C TRP A 121 9.64 4.30 21.73
N ARG A 122 9.00 5.05 22.64
CA ARG A 122 9.14 4.81 24.09
C ARG A 122 8.54 3.45 24.49
N ASP A 123 7.40 3.10 23.95
CA ASP A 123 6.73 1.83 24.23
C ASP A 123 7.56 0.68 23.67
N ILE A 124 8.06 0.81 22.43
CA ILE A 124 8.87 -0.21 21.77
C ILE A 124 10.17 -0.46 22.52
N VAL A 125 10.89 0.59 22.91
CA VAL A 125 12.13 0.45 23.68
C VAL A 125 11.87 -0.22 25.02
N ARG A 126 10.78 0.12 25.71
CA ARG A 126 10.36 -0.50 26.98
C ARG A 126 10.06 -1.99 26.78
N ILE A 127 9.26 -2.34 25.77
CA ILE A 127 8.90 -3.72 25.42
C ILE A 127 10.16 -4.54 25.09
N VAL A 128 11.01 -4.03 24.21
CA VAL A 128 12.25 -4.72 23.80
C VAL A 128 13.18 -4.94 24.98
N LYS A 129 13.42 -3.91 25.82
CA LYS A 129 14.25 -4.04 27.03
C LYS A 129 13.68 -5.05 28.01
N ALA A 130 12.38 -5.03 28.27
CA ALA A 130 11.73 -5.98 29.16
C ALA A 130 11.79 -7.40 28.61
N TRP A 131 11.57 -7.59 27.31
CA TRP A 131 11.64 -8.88 26.64
C TRP A 131 13.04 -9.50 26.74
N PHE A 132 14.11 -8.76 26.38
CA PHE A 132 15.49 -9.23 26.54
C PHE A 132 15.87 -9.42 28.01
N GLY A 133 15.38 -8.56 28.92
CA GLY A 133 15.55 -8.69 30.34
C GLY A 133 14.95 -9.98 30.89
N ALA A 134 13.76 -10.36 30.39
CA ALA A 134 13.10 -11.62 30.78
C ALA A 134 13.83 -12.86 30.25
N LEU A 135 14.38 -12.79 29.03
CA LEU A 135 15.23 -13.85 28.48
C LEU A 135 16.53 -14.02 29.28
N ALA A 136 17.10 -12.91 29.78
CA ALA A 136 18.30 -12.92 30.62
C ALA A 136 18.01 -13.22 32.11
N GLY A 137 16.76 -13.49 32.48
CA GLY A 137 16.35 -13.74 33.88
C GLY A 137 16.40 -12.51 34.79
N ARG A 138 16.55 -11.29 34.25
CA ARG A 138 16.62 -10.02 35.00
C ARG A 138 15.25 -9.38 35.24
N VAL A 139 14.24 -9.76 34.44
CA VAL A 139 12.86 -9.29 34.53
C VAL A 139 11.95 -10.52 34.67
N PRO A 140 10.90 -10.47 35.50
CA PRO A 140 9.96 -11.57 35.66
C PRO A 140 9.31 -11.95 34.31
N ARG A 141 9.13 -13.25 34.04
CA ARG A 141 8.50 -13.72 32.79
C ARG A 141 7.05 -13.28 32.61
N ASN A 142 6.38 -12.92 33.71
CA ASN A 142 5.01 -12.40 33.72
C ASN A 142 4.93 -10.87 33.64
N ASP A 143 6.06 -10.19 33.46
CA ASP A 143 6.08 -8.75 33.23
C ASP A 143 5.23 -8.38 32.01
N PRO A 144 4.34 -7.37 32.09
CA PRO A 144 3.43 -7.01 31.00
C PRO A 144 4.12 -6.62 29.71
N ASP A 145 5.25 -5.90 29.77
CA ASP A 145 6.00 -5.48 28.58
C ASP A 145 6.78 -6.66 27.96
N ALA A 146 7.37 -7.54 28.79
CA ALA A 146 8.01 -8.76 28.31
C ALA A 146 6.99 -9.67 27.61
N ARG A 147 5.78 -9.80 28.19
CA ARG A 147 4.67 -10.53 27.58
C ARG A 147 4.22 -9.90 26.27
N MET A 148 4.14 -8.56 26.20
CA MET A 148 3.80 -7.81 24.98
C MET A 148 4.78 -8.13 23.84
N GLY A 149 6.08 -8.21 24.10
CA GLY A 149 7.08 -8.62 23.11
C GLY A 149 6.78 -10.01 22.53
N TRP A 150 6.46 -11.00 23.36
CA TRP A 150 6.05 -12.32 22.90
C TRP A 150 4.75 -12.32 22.10
N LEU A 151 3.77 -11.51 22.50
CA LEU A 151 2.48 -11.40 21.82
C LEU A 151 2.64 -10.81 20.41
N ILE A 152 3.54 -9.81 20.23
CA ILE A 152 3.88 -9.25 18.92
C ILE A 152 4.55 -10.32 18.05
N ILE A 153 5.53 -11.07 18.58
CA ILE A 153 6.23 -12.12 17.84
C ILE A 153 5.24 -13.20 17.39
N ILE A 154 4.50 -13.79 18.34
CA ILE A 154 3.55 -14.89 18.06
C ILE A 154 2.43 -14.42 17.12
N GLY A 155 1.92 -13.23 17.31
CA GLY A 155 0.90 -12.66 16.42
C GLY A 155 1.40 -12.31 15.02
N SER A 156 2.73 -12.15 14.84
CA SER A 156 3.31 -11.95 13.50
C SER A 156 3.56 -13.25 12.74
N LEU A 157 3.61 -14.41 13.41
CA LEU A 157 3.88 -15.69 12.76
C LEU A 157 2.85 -16.07 11.67
N PRO A 158 1.52 -15.97 11.90
CA PRO A 158 0.55 -16.39 10.88
C PRO A 158 0.71 -15.64 9.57
N ILE A 159 0.84 -14.31 9.61
CA ILE A 159 1.01 -13.52 8.38
C ILE A 159 2.37 -13.75 7.74
N GLY A 160 3.43 -13.93 8.52
CA GLY A 160 4.77 -14.20 8.00
C GLY A 160 4.82 -15.54 7.25
N VAL A 161 4.29 -16.61 7.86
CA VAL A 161 4.24 -17.95 7.24
C VAL A 161 3.35 -17.94 5.99
N LEU A 162 2.12 -17.43 6.10
CA LEU A 162 1.19 -17.42 4.96
C LEU A 162 1.64 -16.45 3.87
N GLY A 163 2.27 -15.33 4.21
CA GLY A 163 2.80 -14.38 3.23
C GLY A 163 3.89 -14.99 2.35
N LEU A 164 4.79 -15.78 2.94
CA LEU A 164 5.82 -16.50 2.18
C LEU A 164 5.24 -17.66 1.35
N LEU A 165 4.30 -18.42 1.90
CA LEU A 165 3.71 -19.56 1.21
C LEU A 165 2.77 -19.18 0.06
N LEU A 166 2.17 -18.00 0.13
CA LEU A 166 1.16 -17.51 -0.82
C LEU A 166 1.65 -16.32 -1.65
N GLU A 167 2.97 -16.04 -1.70
CA GLU A 167 3.53 -14.85 -2.37
C GLU A 167 3.00 -14.71 -3.79
N ASP A 168 3.09 -15.76 -4.61
CA ASP A 168 2.65 -15.75 -6.01
C ASP A 168 1.14 -15.45 -6.15
N TYR A 169 0.31 -16.02 -5.26
CA TYR A 169 -1.14 -15.77 -5.26
C TYR A 169 -1.48 -14.33 -4.85
N ILE A 170 -0.73 -13.78 -3.88
CA ILE A 170 -0.90 -12.41 -3.40
C ILE A 170 -0.54 -11.42 -4.51
N ASP A 171 0.58 -11.66 -5.18
CA ASP A 171 1.12 -10.76 -6.20
C ASP A 171 0.33 -10.82 -7.52
N THR A 172 -0.43 -11.90 -7.76
CA THR A 172 -1.19 -12.12 -9.00
C THR A 172 -2.70 -12.12 -8.79
N GLN A 173 -3.25 -13.22 -8.27
CA GLN A 173 -4.70 -13.47 -8.24
C GLN A 173 -5.46 -12.56 -7.28
N PHE A 174 -4.87 -12.25 -6.13
CA PHE A 174 -5.56 -11.44 -5.12
C PHE A 174 -5.66 -9.95 -5.48
N ARG A 175 -4.91 -9.48 -6.47
CA ARG A 175 -4.97 -8.06 -6.91
C ARG A 175 -6.21 -7.70 -7.73
N SER A 176 -7.11 -8.64 -7.99
CA SER A 176 -8.36 -8.38 -8.68
C SER A 176 -9.25 -7.38 -7.94
N LEU A 177 -9.71 -6.32 -8.62
CA LEU A 177 -10.62 -5.33 -8.04
C LEU A 177 -11.98 -5.91 -7.64
N TRP A 178 -12.41 -7.04 -8.20
CA TRP A 178 -13.61 -7.77 -7.73
C TRP A 178 -13.41 -8.27 -6.30
N ILE A 179 -12.23 -8.86 -6.01
CA ILE A 179 -11.88 -9.32 -4.66
C ILE A 179 -11.78 -8.12 -3.72
N VAL A 180 -11.08 -7.06 -4.13
CA VAL A 180 -10.90 -5.84 -3.35
C VAL A 180 -12.26 -5.24 -2.94
N ALA A 181 -13.19 -5.06 -3.88
CA ALA A 181 -14.51 -4.50 -3.62
C ALA A 181 -15.33 -5.38 -2.69
N THR A 182 -15.32 -6.70 -2.92
CA THR A 182 -16.00 -7.66 -2.04
C THR A 182 -15.46 -7.59 -0.62
N MET A 183 -14.13 -7.62 -0.44
CA MET A 183 -13.50 -7.61 0.88
C MET A 183 -13.67 -6.27 1.60
N LEU A 184 -13.71 -5.15 0.88
CA LEU A 184 -14.06 -3.85 1.46
C LEU A 184 -15.44 -3.90 2.13
N ILE A 185 -16.45 -4.42 1.45
CA ILE A 185 -17.83 -4.50 1.97
C ILE A 185 -17.94 -5.53 3.09
N VAL A 186 -17.43 -6.74 2.88
CA VAL A 186 -17.50 -7.83 3.88
C VAL A 186 -16.86 -7.41 5.20
N PHE A 187 -15.64 -6.86 5.14
CA PHE A 187 -14.95 -6.42 6.36
C PHE A 187 -15.49 -5.11 6.92
N ALA A 188 -16.20 -4.28 6.13
CA ALA A 188 -16.97 -3.18 6.68
C ALA A 188 -18.13 -3.67 7.56
N VAL A 189 -18.83 -4.72 7.11
CA VAL A 189 -19.91 -5.36 7.88
C VAL A 189 -19.35 -5.96 9.18
N PHE A 190 -18.24 -6.73 9.09
CA PHE A 190 -17.62 -7.29 10.31
C PHE A 190 -17.15 -6.22 11.29
N LEU A 191 -16.52 -5.14 10.80
CA LEU A 191 -16.14 -4.01 11.63
C LEU A 191 -17.36 -3.34 12.29
N GLY A 192 -18.46 -3.18 11.53
CA GLY A 192 -19.70 -2.62 12.06
C GLY A 192 -20.33 -3.48 13.14
N LEU A 193 -20.37 -4.81 12.95
CA LEU A 193 -20.84 -5.74 13.97
C LEU A 193 -19.94 -5.70 15.21
N ALA A 194 -18.62 -5.69 15.03
CA ALA A 194 -17.66 -5.63 16.13
C ALA A 194 -17.76 -4.31 16.90
N ASP A 195 -17.90 -3.18 16.22
CA ASP A 195 -18.04 -1.84 16.84
C ASP A 195 -19.36 -1.67 17.61
N ARG A 196 -20.43 -2.35 17.14
CA ARG A 196 -21.75 -2.30 17.79
C ARG A 196 -21.90 -3.26 18.96
N PHE A 197 -21.34 -4.47 18.86
CA PHE A 197 -21.56 -5.55 19.83
C PHE A 197 -20.33 -5.80 20.72
N GLY A 198 -19.19 -5.18 20.46
CA GLY A 198 -18.00 -5.27 21.31
C GLY A 198 -18.26 -4.71 22.69
N ARG A 199 -17.74 -5.42 23.73
CA ARG A 199 -17.95 -5.03 25.14
C ARG A 199 -17.08 -3.86 25.60
N GLU A 200 -16.01 -3.54 24.86
CA GLU A 200 -15.05 -2.45 25.12
C GLU A 200 -14.55 -2.32 26.58
N GLN A 201 -14.31 -3.45 27.22
CA GLN A 201 -13.95 -3.52 28.66
C GLN A 201 -12.47 -3.85 28.88
N ARG A 202 -11.77 -4.37 27.82
CA ARG A 202 -10.39 -4.81 27.93
C ARG A 202 -9.42 -3.76 27.47
N GLU A 203 -8.32 -3.62 28.19
CA GLU A 203 -7.19 -2.78 27.86
C GLU A 203 -6.00 -3.61 27.34
N LEU A 204 -4.92 -2.97 26.87
CA LEU A 204 -3.72 -3.65 26.39
C LEU A 204 -3.10 -4.61 27.44
N LYS A 205 -3.18 -4.26 28.73
CA LYS A 205 -2.68 -5.12 29.82
C LYS A 205 -3.39 -6.47 29.92
N ASP A 206 -4.63 -6.54 29.40
CA ASP A 206 -5.48 -7.75 29.44
C ASP A 206 -5.22 -8.71 28.27
N LEU A 207 -4.26 -8.37 27.38
CA LEU A 207 -3.87 -9.23 26.26
C LEU A 207 -3.36 -10.59 26.78
N THR A 208 -3.87 -11.66 26.17
CA THR A 208 -3.47 -13.05 26.44
C THR A 208 -2.81 -13.65 25.21
N PHE A 209 -2.07 -14.76 25.37
CA PHE A 209 -1.46 -15.47 24.25
C PHE A 209 -2.49 -15.93 23.21
N ARG A 210 -3.66 -16.41 23.69
CA ARG A 210 -4.78 -16.77 22.80
C ARG A 210 -5.25 -15.56 21.98
N HIS A 211 -5.39 -14.40 22.60
CA HIS A 211 -5.78 -13.17 21.90
C HIS A 211 -4.70 -12.71 20.93
N GLY A 212 -3.42 -12.77 21.30
CA GLY A 212 -2.31 -12.46 20.39
C GLY A 212 -2.33 -13.31 19.13
N LEU A 213 -2.57 -14.63 19.27
CA LEU A 213 -2.70 -15.53 18.12
C LEU A 213 -3.93 -15.21 17.26
N LEU A 214 -5.09 -14.92 17.87
CA LEU A 214 -6.30 -14.53 17.14
C LEU A 214 -6.11 -13.22 16.37
N TYR A 215 -5.44 -12.23 16.97
CA TYR A 215 -5.04 -11.02 16.27
C TYR A 215 -4.10 -11.33 15.09
N GLY A 216 -3.16 -12.27 15.29
CA GLY A 216 -2.25 -12.72 14.23
C GLY A 216 -2.97 -13.40 13.07
N CYS A 217 -3.95 -14.26 13.35
CA CYS A 217 -4.80 -14.86 12.32
C CYS A 217 -5.63 -13.80 11.58
N ALA A 218 -6.17 -12.81 12.30
CA ALA A 218 -6.88 -11.68 11.70
C ALA A 218 -5.94 -10.81 10.85
N GLN A 219 -4.68 -10.62 11.29
CA GLN A 219 -3.67 -9.94 10.51
C GLN A 219 -3.36 -10.68 9.20
N ALA A 220 -3.28 -12.01 9.24
CA ALA A 220 -3.02 -12.81 8.05
C ALA A 220 -4.13 -12.70 6.98
N LEU A 221 -5.38 -12.44 7.37
CA LEU A 221 -6.46 -12.16 6.40
C LEU A 221 -6.17 -10.89 5.57
N ALA A 222 -5.32 -9.99 6.04
CA ALA A 222 -4.94 -8.79 5.30
C ALA A 222 -4.03 -9.08 4.08
N LEU A 223 -3.53 -10.31 3.91
CA LEU A 223 -2.92 -10.77 2.67
C LEU A 223 -3.91 -10.72 1.49
N ILE A 224 -5.22 -10.76 1.77
CA ILE A 224 -6.26 -10.54 0.77
C ILE A 224 -6.51 -9.03 0.66
N PRO A 225 -6.20 -8.39 -0.48
CA PRO A 225 -6.42 -6.96 -0.68
C PRO A 225 -7.90 -6.57 -0.49
N GLY A 226 -8.14 -5.42 0.11
CA GLY A 226 -9.50 -4.99 0.48
C GLY A 226 -9.88 -5.29 1.94
N VAL A 227 -9.29 -6.31 2.57
CA VAL A 227 -9.51 -6.61 4.00
C VAL A 227 -9.10 -5.44 4.88
N SER A 228 -7.98 -4.81 4.61
CA SER A 228 -7.28 -3.84 5.48
C SER A 228 -6.66 -4.51 6.72
N ARG A 229 -5.35 -4.41 6.87
CA ARG A 229 -4.64 -4.96 8.02
C ARG A 229 -5.15 -4.37 9.34
N SER A 230 -5.18 -3.04 9.44
CA SER A 230 -5.76 -2.34 10.59
C SER A 230 -7.25 -2.68 10.75
N GLY A 231 -8.02 -2.75 9.65
CA GLY A 231 -9.42 -3.13 9.70
C GLY A 231 -9.66 -4.53 10.26
N GLY A 232 -8.92 -5.53 9.79
CA GLY A 232 -9.04 -6.92 10.25
C GLY A 232 -8.64 -7.09 11.72
N THR A 233 -7.48 -6.56 12.10
CA THR A 233 -6.97 -6.69 13.48
C THR A 233 -7.80 -5.90 14.49
N ILE A 234 -8.22 -4.66 14.16
CA ILE A 234 -9.12 -3.89 15.00
C ILE A 234 -10.45 -4.61 15.18
N THR A 235 -11.04 -5.13 14.10
CA THR A 235 -12.29 -5.91 14.16
C THR A 235 -12.15 -7.09 15.12
N ALA A 236 -11.07 -7.88 15.03
CA ALA A 236 -10.82 -8.99 15.93
C ALA A 236 -10.68 -8.50 17.39
N GLY A 237 -9.99 -7.38 17.62
CA GLY A 237 -9.85 -6.80 18.93
C GLY A 237 -11.17 -6.41 19.56
N LEU A 238 -12.03 -5.74 18.80
CA LEU A 238 -13.36 -5.34 19.26
C LEU A 238 -14.24 -6.56 19.60
N PHE A 239 -14.24 -7.61 18.77
CA PHE A 239 -14.95 -8.86 19.06
C PHE A 239 -14.42 -9.56 20.32
N MET A 240 -13.12 -9.44 20.60
CA MET A 240 -12.54 -9.95 21.84
C MET A 240 -12.80 -9.04 23.04
N GLY A 241 -13.50 -7.92 22.87
CA GLY A 241 -13.93 -6.99 23.93
C GLY A 241 -12.89 -5.95 24.32
N TYR A 242 -11.88 -5.67 23.49
CA TYR A 242 -10.95 -4.58 23.72
C TYR A 242 -11.57 -3.23 23.40
N THR A 243 -11.13 -2.18 24.12
CA THR A 243 -11.49 -0.81 23.78
C THR A 243 -10.99 -0.45 22.39
N ARG A 244 -11.64 0.50 21.71
CA ARG A 244 -11.25 0.98 20.37
C ARG A 244 -9.78 1.38 20.31
N GLU A 245 -9.34 2.14 21.33
CA GLU A 245 -7.95 2.58 21.42
C GLU A 245 -6.98 1.41 21.62
N ALA A 246 -7.27 0.47 22.53
CA ALA A 246 -6.42 -0.67 22.79
C ALA A 246 -6.29 -1.56 21.55
N ALA A 247 -7.40 -1.80 20.84
CA ALA A 247 -7.42 -2.56 19.60
C ALA A 247 -6.57 -1.89 18.52
N ALA A 248 -6.67 -0.57 18.34
CA ALA A 248 -5.88 0.19 17.37
C ALA A 248 -4.39 0.21 17.74
N ARG A 249 -4.02 0.48 18.98
CA ARG A 249 -2.62 0.49 19.45
C ARG A 249 -1.94 -0.86 19.25
N TYR A 250 -2.61 -1.96 19.64
CA TYR A 250 -2.03 -3.28 19.43
C TYR A 250 -1.93 -3.64 17.95
N SER A 251 -2.91 -3.29 17.14
CA SER A 251 -2.89 -3.46 15.69
C SER A 251 -1.63 -2.85 15.05
N PHE A 252 -1.26 -1.62 15.46
CA PHE A 252 -0.08 -0.93 14.92
C PHE A 252 1.23 -1.56 15.40
N LEU A 253 1.34 -1.90 16.67
CA LEU A 253 2.54 -2.58 17.20
C LEU A 253 2.73 -3.98 16.59
N LEU A 254 1.63 -4.71 16.39
CA LEU A 254 1.64 -6.05 15.80
C LEU A 254 2.05 -6.04 14.33
N ALA A 255 1.74 -4.97 13.61
CA ALA A 255 2.06 -4.81 12.20
C ALA A 255 3.56 -4.72 11.92
N MET A 256 4.31 -4.08 12.83
CA MET A 256 5.69 -3.70 12.61
C MET A 256 6.61 -4.85 12.13
N PRO A 257 6.70 -6.02 12.80
CA PRO A 257 7.61 -7.06 12.35
C PRO A 257 7.29 -7.56 10.93
N ALA A 258 6.02 -7.79 10.65
CA ALA A 258 5.58 -8.34 9.36
C ALA A 258 5.86 -7.37 8.21
N VAL A 259 5.55 -6.06 8.39
CA VAL A 259 5.71 -5.07 7.32
C VAL A 259 7.16 -4.68 7.12
N PHE A 260 7.95 -4.55 8.20
CA PHE A 260 9.39 -4.37 8.03
C PHE A 260 10.02 -5.54 7.29
N MET A 261 9.66 -6.79 7.65
CA MET A 261 10.19 -7.97 6.95
C MET A 261 9.80 -7.97 5.46
N SER A 262 8.52 -7.77 5.13
CA SER A 262 8.06 -7.78 3.74
C SER A 262 8.63 -6.62 2.94
N GLY A 263 8.67 -5.40 3.50
CA GLY A 263 9.22 -4.23 2.84
C GLY A 263 10.73 -4.34 2.60
N LEU A 264 11.49 -4.85 3.59
CA LEU A 264 12.94 -5.09 3.42
C LEU A 264 13.22 -6.21 2.43
N TYR A 265 12.41 -7.28 2.44
CA TYR A 265 12.52 -8.38 1.48
C TYR A 265 12.26 -7.91 0.04
N LYS A 266 11.19 -7.14 -0.21
CA LYS A 266 10.92 -6.56 -1.53
C LYS A 266 11.99 -5.53 -1.93
N THR A 267 12.49 -4.73 -1.00
CA THR A 267 13.62 -3.83 -1.25
C THR A 267 14.87 -4.59 -1.67
N PHE A 268 15.17 -5.71 -1.00
CA PHE A 268 16.29 -6.57 -1.37
C PHE A 268 16.13 -7.13 -2.80
N LYS A 269 14.97 -7.68 -3.14
CA LYS A 269 14.69 -8.17 -4.51
C LYS A 269 14.84 -7.08 -5.58
N VAL A 270 14.42 -5.85 -5.28
CA VAL A 270 14.58 -4.72 -6.20
C VAL A 270 16.05 -4.34 -6.35
N VAL A 271 16.81 -4.29 -5.27
CA VAL A 271 18.26 -3.93 -5.32
C VAL A 271 19.09 -5.00 -6.01
N THR A 272 18.74 -6.28 -5.85
CA THR A 272 19.41 -7.41 -6.54
C THR A 272 18.98 -7.56 -8.01
N GLY A 273 17.96 -6.81 -8.43
CA GLY A 273 17.45 -6.88 -9.82
C GLY A 273 16.53 -8.09 -10.09
N GLU A 274 16.10 -8.78 -9.04
CA GLU A 274 15.16 -9.91 -9.14
C GLU A 274 13.71 -9.44 -9.35
N GLU A 275 13.39 -8.21 -8.93
CA GLU A 275 12.07 -7.60 -9.08
C GLU A 275 12.20 -6.13 -9.49
N ALA A 276 11.30 -5.65 -10.34
CA ALA A 276 11.24 -4.25 -10.73
C ALA A 276 10.27 -3.46 -9.82
N THR A 277 10.53 -2.17 -9.66
CA THR A 277 9.61 -1.26 -8.97
C THR A 277 8.37 -0.87 -9.82
N GLY A 278 8.19 -1.52 -10.97
CA GLY A 278 7.14 -1.19 -11.92
C GLY A 278 7.41 0.13 -12.67
N TYR A 279 6.35 0.92 -12.85
CA TYR A 279 6.44 2.23 -13.54
C TYR A 279 7.31 3.24 -12.78
N TYR A 280 7.26 3.21 -11.45
CA TYR A 280 7.98 4.16 -10.58
C TYR A 280 9.42 3.70 -10.36
N GLY A 281 10.39 4.56 -10.70
CA GLY A 281 11.81 4.27 -10.44
C GLY A 281 12.15 4.30 -8.93
N ILE A 282 13.34 3.81 -8.57
CA ILE A 282 13.82 3.81 -7.18
C ILE A 282 13.78 5.21 -6.56
N PRO A 283 14.23 6.30 -7.24
CA PRO A 283 14.21 7.64 -6.63
C PRO A 283 12.79 8.13 -6.32
N SER A 284 11.83 7.95 -7.23
CA SER A 284 10.44 8.34 -7.02
C SER A 284 9.76 7.50 -5.93
N THR A 285 10.10 6.21 -5.82
CA THR A 285 9.65 5.33 -4.73
C THR A 285 10.18 5.80 -3.37
N ILE A 286 11.44 6.25 -3.29
CA ILE A 286 12.00 6.83 -2.06
C ILE A 286 11.22 8.08 -1.64
N VAL A 287 10.92 8.99 -2.57
CA VAL A 287 10.13 10.18 -2.27
C VAL A 287 8.72 9.81 -1.81
N ALA A 288 8.05 8.88 -2.48
CA ALA A 288 6.75 8.36 -2.04
C ALA A 288 6.82 7.79 -0.60
N THR A 289 7.89 7.06 -0.26
CA THR A 289 8.13 6.50 1.07
C THR A 289 8.30 7.60 2.13
N LEU A 290 9.04 8.67 1.82
CA LEU A 290 9.20 9.80 2.73
C LEU A 290 7.89 10.56 2.94
N VAL A 291 7.11 10.77 1.89
CA VAL A 291 5.77 11.37 1.99
C VAL A 291 4.84 10.49 2.82
N ALA A 292 4.84 9.17 2.57
CA ALA A 292 4.06 8.21 3.34
C ALA A 292 4.43 8.20 4.83
N PHE A 293 5.73 8.34 5.15
CA PHE A 293 6.20 8.50 6.53
C PHE A 293 5.61 9.74 7.20
N VAL A 294 5.75 10.92 6.57
CA VAL A 294 5.30 12.19 7.19
C VAL A 294 3.78 12.19 7.38
N VAL A 295 3.04 11.83 6.35
CA VAL A 295 1.56 11.77 6.41
C VAL A 295 1.12 10.70 7.39
N GLY A 296 1.74 9.51 7.37
CA GLY A 296 1.45 8.42 8.28
C GLY A 296 1.65 8.80 9.75
N TYR A 297 2.75 9.49 10.07
CA TYR A 297 3.00 9.95 11.44
C TYR A 297 1.88 10.86 11.98
N LEU A 298 1.42 11.79 11.16
CA LEU A 298 0.30 12.67 11.51
C LEU A 298 -1.01 11.90 11.68
N MET A 299 -1.22 10.91 10.79
CA MET A 299 -2.43 10.10 10.79
C MET A 299 -2.53 9.17 11.99
N ILE A 300 -1.44 8.58 12.49
CA ILE A 300 -1.44 7.78 13.72
C ILE A 300 -2.00 8.60 14.89
N GLY A 301 -1.45 9.80 15.11
CA GLY A 301 -1.87 10.66 16.23
C GLY A 301 -3.33 11.08 16.11
N TRP A 302 -3.75 11.51 14.91
CA TRP A 302 -5.13 11.87 14.65
C TRP A 302 -6.09 10.69 14.86
N PHE A 303 -5.76 9.52 14.31
CA PHE A 303 -6.63 8.35 14.37
C PHE A 303 -6.81 7.84 15.80
N LEU A 304 -5.73 7.71 16.58
CA LEU A 304 -5.83 7.29 17.98
C LEU A 304 -6.69 8.26 18.80
N LYS A 305 -6.53 9.56 18.59
CA LYS A 305 -7.37 10.59 19.23
C LYS A 305 -8.83 10.47 18.77
N TYR A 306 -9.07 10.16 17.51
CA TYR A 306 -10.43 9.98 16.98
C TYR A 306 -11.12 8.78 17.64
N VAL A 307 -10.48 7.60 17.63
CA VAL A 307 -11.09 6.34 18.11
C VAL A 307 -11.23 6.28 19.65
N SER A 308 -10.49 7.11 20.39
CA SER A 308 -10.67 7.21 21.85
C SER A 308 -12.03 7.78 22.25
N SER A 309 -12.72 8.49 21.36
CA SER A 309 -14.00 9.16 21.66
C SER A 309 -15.10 8.92 20.62
N LYS A 310 -14.78 8.34 19.47
CA LYS A 310 -15.71 8.15 18.34
C LYS A 310 -15.75 6.69 17.88
N SER A 311 -16.89 6.30 17.29
CA SER A 311 -17.09 4.98 16.70
C SER A 311 -16.39 4.85 15.32
N TYR A 312 -16.28 3.62 14.84
CA TYR A 312 -15.76 3.36 13.49
C TYR A 312 -16.78 3.63 12.37
N GLY A 313 -17.97 4.16 12.67
CA GLY A 313 -19.08 4.34 11.74
C GLY A 313 -18.70 5.03 10.42
N ILE A 314 -17.88 6.10 10.46
CA ILE A 314 -17.48 6.83 9.27
C ILE A 314 -16.64 5.92 8.32
N PHE A 315 -15.76 5.09 8.87
CA PHE A 315 -14.92 4.18 8.07
C PHE A 315 -15.74 3.03 7.50
N ILE A 316 -16.74 2.54 8.22
CA ILE A 316 -17.65 1.48 7.78
C ILE A 316 -18.43 1.93 6.55
N TRP A 317 -19.10 3.08 6.64
CA TRP A 317 -19.86 3.64 5.52
C TRP A 317 -18.97 4.00 4.33
N TYR A 318 -17.79 4.56 4.59
CA TYR A 318 -16.80 4.83 3.56
C TYR A 318 -16.41 3.57 2.78
N ARG A 319 -16.09 2.46 3.48
CA ARG A 319 -15.73 1.18 2.84
C ARG A 319 -16.86 0.61 1.99
N ILE A 320 -18.11 0.67 2.49
CA ILE A 320 -19.29 0.20 1.74
C ILE A 320 -19.45 1.04 0.48
N ALA A 321 -19.43 2.37 0.61
CA ALA A 321 -19.56 3.26 -0.54
C ALA A 321 -18.45 3.04 -1.56
N LEU A 322 -17.19 2.94 -1.12
CA LEU A 322 -16.06 2.68 -2.00
C LEU A 322 -16.18 1.33 -2.70
N GLY A 323 -16.56 0.26 -1.99
CA GLY A 323 -16.75 -1.06 -2.58
C GLY A 323 -17.86 -1.06 -3.64
N ILE A 324 -18.97 -0.37 -3.38
CA ILE A 324 -20.06 -0.19 -4.37
C ILE A 324 -19.56 0.60 -5.59
N LEU A 325 -18.81 1.71 -5.37
CA LEU A 325 -18.26 2.51 -6.47
C LEU A 325 -17.29 1.70 -7.34
N ILE A 326 -16.46 0.82 -6.73
CA ILE A 326 -15.58 -0.07 -7.49
C ILE A 326 -16.44 -1.04 -8.34
N PHE A 327 -17.48 -1.65 -7.78
CA PHE A 327 -18.35 -2.55 -8.55
C PHE A 327 -19.04 -1.82 -9.72
N VAL A 328 -19.50 -0.59 -9.51
CA VAL A 328 -20.06 0.24 -10.59
C VAL A 328 -18.99 0.56 -11.64
N GLY A 329 -17.78 0.95 -11.22
CA GLY A 329 -16.66 1.23 -12.13
C GLY A 329 -16.25 0.02 -12.97
N LEU A 330 -16.26 -1.18 -12.38
CA LEU A 330 -16.02 -2.44 -13.09
C LEU A 330 -17.14 -2.78 -14.06
N GLY A 331 -18.39 -2.61 -13.63
CA GLY A 331 -19.57 -2.87 -14.47
C GLY A 331 -19.71 -1.93 -15.67
N THR A 332 -19.23 -0.69 -15.53
CA THR A 332 -19.25 0.32 -16.61
C THR A 332 -17.98 0.30 -17.47
N GLY A 333 -16.97 -0.51 -17.13
CA GLY A 333 -15.69 -0.58 -17.84
C GLY A 333 -14.77 0.63 -17.61
N VAL A 334 -15.06 1.48 -16.63
CA VAL A 334 -14.19 2.60 -16.23
C VAL A 334 -12.96 2.10 -15.48
N LEU A 335 -13.13 1.04 -14.66
CA LEU A 335 -12.07 0.36 -13.95
C LEU A 335 -11.82 -1.03 -14.57
N ASN A 336 -10.56 -1.43 -14.62
CA ASN A 336 -10.16 -2.77 -15.07
C ASN A 336 -10.10 -3.73 -13.89
N ALA A 337 -10.64 -4.94 -14.06
CA ALA A 337 -10.68 -5.96 -13.01
C ALA A 337 -9.28 -6.41 -12.56
N THR A 338 -8.38 -6.54 -13.52
CA THR A 338 -6.97 -6.84 -13.31
C THR A 338 -6.16 -5.69 -13.89
N SER A 339 -5.44 -4.97 -13.04
CA SER A 339 -4.40 -4.08 -13.55
C SER A 339 -3.26 -4.97 -14.04
N SER A 340 -2.90 -4.86 -15.31
CA SER A 340 -1.65 -5.47 -15.80
C SER A 340 -0.50 -4.91 -14.95
N ALA A 341 0.04 -5.73 -14.05
CA ALA A 341 1.35 -5.47 -13.48
C ALA A 341 2.35 -5.55 -14.65
N PHE A 342 3.08 -4.45 -14.90
CA PHE A 342 4.15 -4.42 -15.87
C PHE A 342 5.36 -5.18 -15.36
#